data_1bae2860337ed883e0ac19567e81a529
#
_entry.id   1bae2860337ed883e0ac19567e81a529
#
_cell.length_a   1.000
_cell.length_b   1.000
_cell.length_c   1.000
_cell.angle_alpha   90.00
_cell.angle_beta   90.00
_cell.angle_gamma   90.00
#
_symmetry.space_group_name_H-M   'P 1'
#
loop_
_entity.id
_entity.type
_entity.pdbx_description
1 polymer ?
#
loop_
_entity_poly.entity_id
_entity_poly.type
_entity_poly.pdbx_seq_one_letter_code
_entity_poly.pdbx_strand_id
1 'polypeptide(L)'
;VTAGGPFQSGPAAARRVRILSLALGLVVVAPLLLPGFVLAYDMVFVPHQGFSLGLLGVSRLLPREVPIALVVTTLSRLLTGQVVQKLLLLAIFAGGAYGAARLVPARTVAGRMAAGILYVWNPFTYERLLLGHWALLLGYAAFPWVARAAIGVREGTPGAWARLILALAAAAVPNPYTGIIGGGIPFAPPGA
;
A
#
# COMPACT_ATOMS: atom_id res chain seq x y z
N VAL A 1 4.92 -30.34 -20.40
CA VAL A 1 5.82 -29.24 -20.06
C VAL A 1 4.91 -28.12 -19.60
N THR A 2 4.68 -28.01 -18.27
CA THR A 2 3.94 -26.92 -17.66
C THR A 2 4.83 -25.67 -17.75
N ALA A 3 4.52 -24.77 -18.66
CA ALA A 3 5.17 -23.48 -18.79
C ALA A 3 4.86 -22.65 -17.53
N GLY A 4 5.76 -22.72 -16.54
CA GLY A 4 5.74 -21.80 -15.41
C GLY A 4 5.94 -20.39 -15.93
N GLY A 5 4.92 -19.54 -15.81
CA GLY A 5 5.01 -18.13 -16.23
C GLY A 5 6.18 -17.42 -15.58
N PRO A 6 6.70 -16.33 -16.17
CA PRO A 6 7.93 -15.63 -15.75
C PRO A 6 7.92 -15.12 -14.31
N PHE A 7 6.76 -15.12 -13.65
CA PHE A 7 6.57 -14.63 -12.28
C PHE A 7 6.52 -15.75 -11.20
N GLN A 8 6.68 -17.02 -11.57
CA GLN A 8 6.60 -18.14 -10.62
C GLN A 8 7.97 -18.33 -9.93
N SER A 9 8.08 -17.85 -8.71
CA SER A 9 9.13 -18.24 -7.78
C SER A 9 8.69 -19.50 -7.04
N GLY A 10 9.62 -20.43 -6.78
CA GLY A 10 9.34 -21.55 -5.89
C GLY A 10 8.85 -21.07 -4.51
N PRO A 11 8.07 -21.89 -3.79
CA PRO A 11 7.42 -21.49 -2.54
C PRO A 11 8.40 -20.97 -1.48
N ALA A 12 9.61 -21.53 -1.42
CA ALA A 12 10.65 -21.08 -0.51
C ALA A 12 11.16 -19.66 -0.82
N ALA A 13 11.35 -19.33 -2.11
CA ALA A 13 11.78 -18.00 -2.54
C ALA A 13 10.67 -16.96 -2.27
N ALA A 14 9.41 -17.30 -2.54
CA ALA A 14 8.27 -16.45 -2.24
C ALA A 14 8.15 -16.16 -0.73
N ARG A 15 8.39 -17.17 0.13
CA ARG A 15 8.41 -17.00 1.58
C ARG A 15 9.54 -16.08 2.03
N ARG A 16 10.77 -16.26 1.49
CA ARG A 16 11.91 -15.40 1.79
C ARG A 16 11.64 -13.94 1.42
N VAL A 17 11.12 -13.66 0.23
CA VAL A 17 10.76 -12.30 -0.20
C VAL A 17 9.74 -11.68 0.75
N ARG A 18 8.72 -12.44 1.18
CA ARG A 18 7.72 -11.94 2.14
C ARG A 18 8.34 -11.56 3.48
N ILE A 19 9.16 -12.45 4.04
CA ILE A 19 9.84 -12.21 5.33
C ILE A 19 10.77 -11.00 5.24
N LEU A 20 11.58 -10.90 4.17
CA LEU A 20 12.50 -9.79 3.97
C LEU A 20 11.78 -8.46 3.75
N SER A 21 10.65 -8.46 3.03
CA SER A 21 9.83 -7.25 2.87
C SER A 21 9.21 -6.79 4.19
N LEU A 22 8.76 -7.73 5.02
CA LEU A 22 8.27 -7.42 6.36
C LEU A 22 9.41 -6.87 7.25
N ALA A 23 10.57 -7.50 7.23
CA ALA A 23 11.75 -7.05 7.96
C ALA A 23 12.18 -5.64 7.51
N LEU A 24 12.18 -5.36 6.21
CA LEU A 24 12.45 -4.04 5.68
C LEU A 24 11.44 -2.99 6.21
N GLY A 25 10.15 -3.31 6.15
CA GLY A 25 9.12 -2.43 6.70
C GLY A 25 9.30 -2.18 8.20
N LEU A 26 9.63 -3.21 8.98
CA LEU A 26 9.93 -3.09 10.40
C LEU A 26 11.16 -2.22 10.66
N VAL A 27 12.25 -2.39 9.89
CA VAL A 27 13.47 -1.56 10.02
C VAL A 27 13.17 -0.09 9.73
N VAL A 28 12.41 0.21 8.67
CA VAL A 28 12.03 1.59 8.32
C VAL A 28 11.14 2.20 9.39
N VAL A 29 10.20 1.44 9.94
CA VAL A 29 9.24 1.92 10.95
C VAL A 29 9.82 1.84 12.36
N ALA A 30 10.93 1.11 12.59
CA ALA A 30 11.50 0.88 13.91
C ALA A 30 11.69 2.15 14.76
N PRO A 31 12.22 3.27 14.24
CA PRO A 31 12.33 4.51 15.01
C PRO A 31 10.97 5.07 15.45
N LEU A 32 9.91 4.75 14.71
CA LEU A 32 8.55 5.22 14.94
C LEU A 32 7.73 4.27 15.83
N LEU A 33 8.29 3.12 16.21
CA LEU A 33 7.63 2.13 17.09
C LEU A 33 7.66 2.51 18.57
N LEU A 34 8.43 3.52 18.94
CA LEU A 34 8.44 4.05 20.31
C LEU A 34 7.01 4.44 20.75
N PRO A 35 6.69 4.37 22.05
CA PRO A 35 5.41 4.81 22.57
C PRO A 35 5.11 6.26 22.18
N GLY A 36 3.88 6.52 21.74
CA GLY A 36 3.46 7.84 21.28
C GLY A 36 2.98 7.83 19.82
N PHE A 37 2.47 8.97 19.38
CA PHE A 37 2.06 9.22 18.00
C PHE A 37 3.23 9.78 17.18
N VAL A 38 3.30 9.37 15.93
CA VAL A 38 4.14 10.04 14.95
C VAL A 38 3.35 11.24 14.44
N LEU A 39 3.76 12.43 14.84
CA LEU A 39 3.13 13.68 14.41
C LEU A 39 4.04 14.32 13.37
N ALA A 40 3.57 14.44 12.14
CA ALA A 40 4.26 15.13 11.07
C ALA A 40 3.21 15.81 10.19
N TYR A 41 3.19 17.11 10.18
CA TYR A 41 2.26 17.96 9.39
C TYR A 41 0.83 17.39 9.30
N ASP A 42 0.51 16.71 8.19
CA ASP A 42 -0.82 16.14 7.92
C ASP A 42 -1.07 14.78 8.60
N MET A 43 -0.03 14.17 9.20
CA MET A 43 -0.18 12.91 9.94
C MET A 43 -0.61 13.20 11.38
N VAL A 44 -1.88 13.57 11.55
CA VAL A 44 -2.47 13.80 12.88
C VAL A 44 -3.39 12.66 13.22
N PHE A 45 -2.96 11.79 14.13
CA PHE A 45 -3.80 10.74 14.72
C PHE A 45 -4.15 11.11 16.14
N VAL A 46 -5.39 10.83 16.52
CA VAL A 46 -5.88 11.02 17.89
C VAL A 46 -6.18 9.66 18.54
N PRO A 47 -6.09 9.54 19.87
CA PRO A 47 -6.32 8.26 20.55
C PRO A 47 -7.68 7.64 20.22
N HIS A 48 -8.72 8.46 20.17
CA HIS A 48 -10.09 8.06 19.85
C HIS A 48 -10.73 9.10 18.94
N GLN A 49 -10.97 8.72 17.71
CA GLN A 49 -11.69 9.55 16.76
C GLN A 49 -13.19 9.30 16.90
N GLY A 50 -13.94 10.37 17.22
CA GLY A 50 -15.40 10.31 17.34
C GLY A 50 -16.05 10.07 15.98
N PHE A 51 -17.16 9.32 15.95
CA PHE A 51 -18.01 9.26 14.75
C PHE A 51 -18.73 10.59 14.55
N SER A 52 -18.60 11.17 13.37
CA SER A 52 -19.35 12.36 12.96
C SER A 52 -19.96 12.13 11.57
N LEU A 53 -21.03 12.84 11.26
CA LEU A 53 -21.66 12.79 9.93
C LEU A 53 -20.69 13.25 8.82
N GLY A 54 -19.68 14.04 9.17
CA GLY A 54 -18.61 14.41 8.26
C GLY A 54 -17.81 13.21 7.73
N LEU A 55 -17.66 12.13 8.51
CA LEU A 55 -17.00 10.89 8.09
C LEU A 55 -17.79 10.12 7.02
N LEU A 56 -19.09 10.38 6.92
CA LEU A 56 -19.97 9.82 5.89
C LEU A 56 -20.13 10.75 4.68
N GLY A 57 -19.42 11.87 4.66
CA GLY A 57 -19.58 12.88 3.60
C GLY A 57 -20.87 13.68 3.70
N VAL A 58 -21.66 13.51 4.79
CA VAL A 58 -22.93 14.18 5.03
C VAL A 58 -22.69 15.38 5.95
N SER A 59 -21.94 16.36 5.49
CA SER A 59 -21.74 17.62 6.20
C SER A 59 -21.71 18.79 5.21
N ARG A 60 -21.93 20.02 5.72
CA ARG A 60 -21.80 21.23 4.89
C ARG A 60 -20.35 21.56 4.51
N LEU A 61 -19.38 20.90 5.13
CA LEU A 61 -17.96 21.02 4.82
C LEU A 61 -17.58 19.95 3.80
N LEU A 62 -16.73 20.31 2.84
CA LEU A 62 -16.19 19.36 1.86
C LEU A 62 -15.46 18.22 2.59
N PRO A 63 -15.87 16.95 2.38
CA PRO A 63 -15.23 15.81 3.02
C PRO A 63 -13.82 15.64 2.44
N ARG A 64 -12.78 15.92 3.22
CA ARG A 64 -11.39 15.84 2.77
C ARG A 64 -10.82 14.44 2.73
N GLU A 65 -11.36 13.52 3.56
CA GLU A 65 -10.72 12.23 3.84
C GLU A 65 -11.68 11.05 3.82
N VAL A 66 -12.86 11.19 3.22
CA VAL A 66 -13.76 10.05 2.99
C VAL A 66 -13.26 9.27 1.76
N PRO A 67 -13.17 7.93 1.81
CA PRO A 67 -13.65 7.02 2.88
C PRO A 67 -12.58 6.57 3.90
N ILE A 68 -11.31 6.98 3.76
CA ILE A 68 -10.23 6.50 4.63
C ILE A 68 -10.43 6.88 6.10
N ALA A 69 -10.98 8.06 6.37
CA ALA A 69 -11.29 8.49 7.74
C ALA A 69 -12.28 7.54 8.43
N LEU A 70 -13.27 7.01 7.71
CA LEU A 70 -14.20 6.01 8.23
C LEU A 70 -13.48 4.72 8.60
N VAL A 71 -12.57 4.24 7.74
CA VAL A 71 -11.77 3.03 7.99
C VAL A 71 -10.90 3.22 9.23
N VAL A 72 -10.17 4.34 9.32
CA VAL A 72 -9.30 4.64 10.47
C VAL A 72 -10.12 4.76 11.76
N THR A 73 -11.25 5.47 11.73
CA THR A 73 -12.13 5.62 12.90
C THR A 73 -12.66 4.27 13.38
N THR A 74 -13.09 3.41 12.46
CA THR A 74 -13.57 2.07 12.80
C THR A 74 -12.48 1.22 13.42
N LEU A 75 -11.28 1.21 12.81
CA LEU A 75 -10.13 0.48 13.35
C LEU A 75 -9.69 1.02 14.72
N SER A 76 -9.74 2.33 14.93
CA SER A 76 -9.38 2.98 16.21
C SER A 76 -10.37 2.70 17.34
N ARG A 77 -11.52 2.09 17.06
CA ARG A 77 -12.43 1.57 18.08
C ARG A 77 -12.03 0.18 18.59
N LEU A 78 -11.39 -0.60 17.72
CA LEU A 78 -10.91 -1.94 18.05
C LEU A 78 -9.49 -1.91 18.62
N LEU A 79 -8.68 -0.97 18.11
CA LEU A 79 -7.28 -0.75 18.46
C LEU A 79 -7.09 0.72 18.84
N THR A 80 -6.05 1.05 19.60
CA THR A 80 -5.74 2.46 19.85
C THR A 80 -5.28 3.15 18.56
N GLY A 81 -5.60 4.43 18.38
CA GLY A 81 -5.18 5.20 17.18
C GLY A 81 -3.66 5.12 16.94
N GLN A 82 -2.86 5.03 18.01
CA GLN A 82 -1.41 4.81 17.94
C GLN A 82 -1.05 3.49 17.25
N VAL A 83 -1.73 2.40 17.59
CA VAL A 83 -1.50 1.08 16.98
C VAL A 83 -1.94 1.10 15.52
N VAL A 84 -3.10 1.69 15.23
CA VAL A 84 -3.60 1.85 13.85
C VAL A 84 -2.59 2.60 12.99
N GLN A 85 -2.05 3.72 13.47
CA GLN A 85 -1.03 4.49 12.76
C GLN A 85 0.21 3.66 12.40
N LYS A 86 0.75 2.92 13.38
CA LYS A 86 1.94 2.08 13.20
C LYS A 86 1.69 0.92 12.23
N LEU A 87 0.51 0.30 12.31
CA LEU A 87 0.11 -0.75 11.37
C LEU A 87 -0.05 -0.22 9.95
N LEU A 88 -0.60 0.98 9.77
CA LEU A 88 -0.70 1.63 8.46
C LEU A 88 0.68 1.94 7.88
N LEU A 89 1.60 2.49 8.67
CA LEU A 89 2.98 2.72 8.24
C LEU A 89 3.68 1.41 7.86
N LEU A 90 3.54 0.36 8.67
CA LEU A 90 4.08 -0.94 8.36
C LEU A 90 3.48 -1.51 7.06
N ALA A 91 2.18 -1.37 6.85
CA ALA A 91 1.50 -1.81 5.63
C ALA A 91 2.02 -1.06 4.39
N ILE A 92 2.29 0.25 4.49
CA ILE A 92 2.87 1.04 3.41
C ILE A 92 4.24 0.49 3.01
N PHE A 93 5.16 0.36 3.95
CA PHE A 93 6.54 -0.03 3.63
C PHE A 93 6.68 -1.52 3.31
N ALA A 94 6.14 -2.40 4.13
CA ALA A 94 6.20 -3.85 3.89
C ALA A 94 5.34 -4.29 2.69
N GLY A 95 4.12 -3.75 2.58
CA GLY A 95 3.18 -4.05 1.50
C GLY A 95 3.67 -3.53 0.15
N GLY A 96 4.17 -2.30 0.10
CA GLY A 96 4.75 -1.70 -1.10
C GLY A 96 6.01 -2.44 -1.56
N ALA A 97 6.95 -2.72 -0.64
CA ALA A 97 8.17 -3.48 -0.95
C ALA A 97 7.84 -4.89 -1.46
N TYR A 98 6.94 -5.60 -0.80
CA TYR A 98 6.54 -6.94 -1.22
C TYR A 98 5.81 -6.93 -2.57
N GLY A 99 4.93 -5.96 -2.80
CA GLY A 99 4.25 -5.78 -4.07
C GLY A 99 5.23 -5.57 -5.22
N ALA A 100 6.17 -4.63 -5.08
CA ALA A 100 7.20 -4.33 -6.07
C ALA A 100 8.15 -5.52 -6.31
N ALA A 101 8.58 -6.19 -5.23
CA ALA A 101 9.42 -7.39 -5.32
C ALA A 101 8.73 -8.54 -6.08
N ARG A 102 7.40 -8.60 -6.06
CA ARG A 102 6.63 -9.61 -6.81
C ARG A 102 6.32 -9.21 -8.25
N LEU A 103 6.36 -7.94 -8.56
CA LEU A 103 6.08 -7.43 -9.90
C LEU A 103 7.27 -7.70 -10.85
N VAL A 104 8.49 -7.60 -10.33
CA VAL A 104 9.71 -7.78 -11.15
C VAL A 104 9.99 -9.27 -11.41
N PRO A 105 10.22 -9.68 -12.68
CA PRO A 105 10.50 -11.05 -13.06
C PRO A 105 11.95 -11.47 -12.79
N ALA A 106 12.52 -11.04 -11.65
CA ALA A 106 13.86 -11.41 -11.26
C ALA A 106 13.93 -12.88 -10.80
N ARG A 107 14.98 -13.59 -11.25
CA ARG A 107 15.21 -14.99 -10.90
C ARG A 107 15.73 -15.18 -9.48
N THR A 108 16.39 -14.17 -8.92
CA THR A 108 16.99 -14.20 -7.58
C THR A 108 16.16 -13.45 -6.56
N VAL A 109 16.23 -13.88 -5.31
CA VAL A 109 15.61 -13.17 -4.18
C VAL A 109 16.21 -11.76 -4.03
N ALA A 110 17.54 -11.62 -4.24
CA ALA A 110 18.23 -10.34 -4.16
C ALA A 110 17.70 -9.33 -5.19
N GLY A 111 17.54 -9.73 -6.46
CA GLY A 111 17.00 -8.84 -7.49
C GLY A 111 15.56 -8.38 -7.21
N ARG A 112 14.73 -9.28 -6.64
CA ARG A 112 13.37 -8.91 -6.19
C ARG A 112 13.41 -7.93 -5.03
N MET A 113 14.27 -8.16 -4.05
CA MET A 113 14.40 -7.28 -2.89
C MET A 113 14.98 -5.92 -3.28
N ALA A 114 15.89 -5.86 -4.25
CA ALA A 114 16.36 -4.59 -4.80
C ALA A 114 15.22 -3.74 -5.35
N ALA A 115 14.31 -4.35 -6.13
CA ALA A 115 13.11 -3.65 -6.60
C ALA A 115 12.20 -3.20 -5.46
N GLY A 116 11.99 -4.04 -4.44
CA GLY A 116 11.21 -3.68 -3.24
C GLY A 116 11.83 -2.52 -2.47
N ILE A 117 13.15 -2.54 -2.27
CA ILE A 117 13.88 -1.47 -1.57
C ILE A 117 13.77 -0.15 -2.35
N LEU A 118 14.09 -0.16 -3.65
CA LEU A 118 14.02 1.03 -4.49
C LEU A 118 12.61 1.63 -4.55
N TYR A 119 11.58 0.78 -4.49
CA TYR A 119 10.20 1.23 -4.50
C TYR A 119 9.81 1.98 -3.22
N VAL A 120 10.23 1.52 -2.06
CA VAL A 120 9.83 2.12 -0.77
C VAL A 120 10.89 3.07 -0.19
N TRP A 121 12.13 2.99 -0.66
CA TRP A 121 13.23 3.84 -0.22
C TRP A 121 13.69 4.72 -1.38
N ASN A 122 12.96 5.79 -1.61
CA ASN A 122 13.23 6.77 -2.65
C ASN A 122 12.84 8.18 -2.16
N PRO A 123 13.31 9.24 -2.83
CA PRO A 123 13.05 10.63 -2.43
C PRO A 123 11.57 10.96 -2.32
N PHE A 124 10.72 10.44 -3.21
CA PHE A 124 9.27 10.67 -3.15
C PHE A 124 8.66 10.13 -1.85
N THR A 125 8.96 8.89 -1.50
CA THR A 125 8.43 8.25 -0.28
C THR A 125 8.91 8.99 0.96
N TYR A 126 10.18 9.38 0.99
CA TYR A 126 10.77 10.13 2.09
C TYR A 126 10.10 11.50 2.26
N GLU A 127 10.00 12.27 1.19
CA GLU A 127 9.35 13.59 1.20
C GLU A 127 7.90 13.49 1.67
N ARG A 128 7.12 12.53 1.13
CA ARG A 128 5.71 12.37 1.50
C ARG A 128 5.54 11.92 2.95
N LEU A 129 6.46 11.12 3.46
CA LEU A 129 6.47 10.73 4.88
C LEU A 129 6.74 11.93 5.78
N LEU A 130 7.70 12.79 5.44
CA LEU A 130 8.00 14.02 6.19
C LEU A 130 6.81 14.98 6.21
N LEU A 131 6.07 15.09 5.10
CA LEU A 131 4.86 15.91 5.00
C LEU A 131 3.64 15.25 5.67
N GLY A 132 3.76 14.02 6.16
CA GLY A 132 2.66 13.32 6.78
C GLY A 132 1.60 12.78 5.82
N HIS A 133 1.87 12.72 4.52
CA HIS A 133 0.94 12.26 3.48
C HIS A 133 0.76 10.73 3.47
N TRP A 134 0.49 10.15 4.63
CA TRP A 134 0.37 8.70 4.83
C TRP A 134 -0.72 8.06 3.96
N ALA A 135 -1.86 8.74 3.76
CA ALA A 135 -2.94 8.23 2.94
C ALA A 135 -2.52 8.10 1.46
N LEU A 136 -1.77 9.09 0.95
CA LEU A 136 -1.20 9.03 -0.39
C LEU A 136 -0.17 7.90 -0.51
N LEU A 137 0.70 7.73 0.50
CA LEU A 137 1.67 6.64 0.52
C LEU A 137 1.01 5.26 0.61
N LEU A 138 -0.12 5.13 1.32
CA LEU A 138 -0.88 3.89 1.36
C LEU A 138 -1.45 3.53 -0.01
N GLY A 139 -2.02 4.49 -0.72
CA GLY A 139 -2.46 4.30 -2.10
C GLY A 139 -1.30 4.00 -3.06
N TYR A 140 -0.16 4.69 -2.92
CA TYR A 140 1.06 4.39 -3.66
C TYR A 140 1.52 2.94 -3.45
N ALA A 141 1.52 2.45 -2.21
CA ALA A 141 1.91 1.08 -1.89
C ALA A 141 1.01 0.02 -2.57
N ALA A 142 -0.20 0.40 -3.01
CA ALA A 142 -1.10 -0.49 -3.75
C ALA A 142 -0.77 -0.59 -5.25
N PHE A 143 -0.02 0.33 -5.87
CA PHE A 143 0.25 0.33 -7.31
C PHE A 143 0.88 -0.95 -7.86
N PRO A 144 1.89 -1.56 -7.21
CA PRO A 144 2.43 -2.83 -7.70
C PRO A 144 1.40 -3.96 -7.72
N TRP A 145 0.43 -3.92 -6.81
CA TRP A 145 -0.66 -4.89 -6.75
C TRP A 145 -1.68 -4.66 -7.87
N VAL A 146 -1.98 -3.39 -8.20
CA VAL A 146 -2.81 -3.02 -9.34
C VAL A 146 -2.15 -3.50 -10.64
N ALA A 147 -0.87 -3.19 -10.84
CA ALA A 147 -0.13 -3.60 -12.03
C ALA A 147 -0.10 -5.13 -12.17
N ARG A 148 0.17 -5.86 -11.09
CA ARG A 148 0.15 -7.33 -11.11
C ARG A 148 -1.23 -7.90 -11.41
N ALA A 149 -2.28 -7.33 -10.84
CA ALA A 149 -3.65 -7.76 -11.10
C ALA A 149 -4.06 -7.47 -12.55
N ALA A 150 -3.67 -6.31 -13.10
CA ALA A 150 -3.89 -5.94 -14.49
C ALA A 150 -3.20 -6.92 -15.47
N ILE A 151 -1.94 -7.32 -15.19
CA ILE A 151 -1.26 -8.37 -15.94
C ILE A 151 -2.07 -9.66 -15.89
N GLY A 152 -2.54 -10.08 -14.71
CA GLY A 152 -3.36 -11.28 -14.56
C GLY A 152 -4.68 -11.22 -15.33
N VAL A 153 -5.31 -10.05 -15.48
CA VAL A 153 -6.50 -9.88 -16.34
C VAL A 153 -6.13 -10.08 -17.80
N ARG A 154 -5.01 -9.49 -18.28
CA ARG A 154 -4.52 -9.67 -19.66
C ARG A 154 -4.17 -11.14 -19.97
N GLU A 155 -3.67 -11.87 -18.98
CA GLU A 155 -3.33 -13.29 -19.08
C GLU A 155 -4.54 -14.22 -18.91
N GLY A 156 -5.73 -13.69 -18.64
CA GLY A 156 -6.94 -14.47 -18.40
C GLY A 156 -6.91 -15.32 -17.14
N THR A 157 -6.08 -14.96 -16.13
CA THR A 157 -5.96 -15.76 -14.91
C THR A 157 -7.26 -15.77 -14.09
N PRO A 158 -7.71 -16.93 -13.56
CA PRO A 158 -8.93 -17.00 -12.78
C PRO A 158 -8.94 -16.03 -11.58
N GLY A 159 -10.04 -15.29 -11.39
CA GLY A 159 -10.20 -14.32 -10.32
C GLY A 159 -9.35 -13.05 -10.46
N ALA A 160 -8.73 -12.79 -11.62
CA ALA A 160 -7.91 -11.61 -11.84
C ALA A 160 -8.71 -10.31 -11.74
N TRP A 161 -9.95 -10.29 -12.22
CA TRP A 161 -10.84 -9.14 -12.10
C TRP A 161 -11.13 -8.78 -10.64
N ALA A 162 -11.43 -9.75 -9.79
CA ALA A 162 -11.66 -9.50 -8.37
C ALA A 162 -10.40 -8.92 -7.70
N ARG A 163 -9.21 -9.46 -8.02
CA ARG A 163 -7.93 -8.92 -7.53
C ARG A 163 -7.68 -7.50 -8.02
N LEU A 164 -8.02 -7.18 -9.28
CA LEU A 164 -7.88 -5.84 -9.82
C LEU A 164 -8.81 -4.86 -9.12
N ILE A 165 -10.08 -5.21 -8.93
CA ILE A 165 -11.05 -4.38 -8.20
C ILE A 165 -10.57 -4.11 -6.77
N LEU A 166 -10.12 -5.14 -6.04
CA LEU A 166 -9.60 -4.99 -4.68
C LEU A 166 -8.33 -4.12 -4.63
N ALA A 167 -7.41 -4.30 -5.59
CA ALA A 167 -6.20 -3.49 -5.65
C ALA A 167 -6.50 -2.02 -6.00
N LEU A 168 -7.44 -1.77 -6.92
CA LEU A 168 -7.90 -0.42 -7.24
C LEU A 168 -8.62 0.24 -6.06
N ALA A 169 -9.45 -0.51 -5.34
CA ALA A 169 -10.07 -0.01 -4.11
C ALA A 169 -9.00 0.34 -3.05
N ALA A 170 -7.99 -0.52 -2.87
CA ALA A 170 -6.87 -0.25 -1.96
C ALA A 170 -6.06 1.00 -2.37
N ALA A 171 -5.98 1.33 -3.66
CA ALA A 171 -5.35 2.56 -4.14
C ALA A 171 -6.26 3.79 -3.98
N ALA A 172 -7.56 3.66 -4.24
CA ALA A 172 -8.50 4.78 -4.30
C ALA A 172 -9.04 5.21 -2.92
N VAL A 173 -9.30 4.23 -2.03
CA VAL A 173 -9.89 4.50 -0.71
C VAL A 173 -9.02 5.42 0.15
N PRO A 174 -7.67 5.28 0.20
CA PRO A 174 -6.84 6.18 0.97
C PRO A 174 -6.75 7.59 0.39
N ASN A 175 -6.68 7.69 -0.95
CA ASN A 175 -6.49 8.97 -1.61
C ASN A 175 -7.06 8.93 -3.05
N PRO A 176 -7.94 9.85 -3.45
CA PRO A 176 -8.55 9.85 -4.78
C PRO A 176 -7.53 10.02 -5.92
N TYR A 177 -6.44 10.76 -5.71
CA TYR A 177 -5.39 10.91 -6.73
C TYR A 177 -4.70 9.58 -7.05
N THR A 178 -4.42 8.77 -6.04
CA THR A 178 -3.86 7.42 -6.24
C THR A 178 -4.87 6.49 -6.90
N GLY A 179 -6.16 6.70 -6.65
CA GLY A 179 -7.23 5.99 -7.36
C GLY A 179 -7.24 6.29 -8.86
N ILE A 180 -7.13 7.56 -9.25
CA ILE A 180 -7.10 7.98 -10.65
C ILE A 180 -5.86 7.43 -11.36
N ILE A 181 -4.68 7.59 -10.75
CA ILE A 181 -3.41 7.07 -11.30
C ILE A 181 -3.47 5.53 -11.40
N GLY A 182 -3.92 4.86 -10.35
CA GLY A 182 -4.08 3.41 -10.34
C GLY A 182 -5.04 2.91 -11.41
N GLY A 183 -6.12 3.65 -11.66
CA GLY A 183 -7.09 3.35 -12.72
C GLY A 183 -6.51 3.44 -14.14
N GLY A 184 -5.47 4.25 -14.36
CA GLY A 184 -4.76 4.34 -15.64
C GLY A 184 -3.82 3.16 -15.93
N ILE A 185 -3.30 2.49 -14.90
CA ILE A 185 -2.31 1.38 -15.05
C ILE A 185 -2.82 0.24 -15.95
N PRO A 186 -4.07 -0.26 -15.81
CA PRO A 186 -4.57 -1.36 -16.65
C PRO A 186 -4.62 -1.04 -18.14
N PHE A 187 -4.71 0.23 -18.52
CA PHE A 187 -4.87 0.69 -19.89
C PHE A 187 -3.55 1.14 -20.54
N ALA A 188 -2.45 1.16 -19.77
CA ALA A 188 -1.15 1.50 -20.34
C ALA A 188 -0.75 0.46 -21.40
N PRO A 189 -0.24 0.90 -22.59
CA PRO A 189 0.22 -0.02 -23.62
C PRO A 189 1.43 -0.82 -23.10
N PRO A 190 1.61 -2.06 -23.57
CA PRO A 190 2.79 -2.84 -23.22
C PRO A 190 4.05 -2.14 -23.76
N GLY A 191 4.98 -1.78 -22.88
CA GLY A 191 6.25 -1.14 -23.27
C GLY A 191 6.28 0.39 -23.21
N ALA A 192 5.26 1.04 -22.63
CA ALA A 192 5.31 2.48 -22.32
C ALA A 192 6.08 2.74 -21.01
#